data_2fdcdf1c852e2657941ee72834fbc982
#
_entry.id   2fdcdf1c852e2657941ee72834fbc982
#
_cell.length_a   1.000
_cell.length_b   1.000
_cell.length_c   1.000
_cell.angle_alpha   90.00
_cell.angle_beta   90.00
_cell.angle_gamma   90.00
#
_symmetry.space_group_name_H-M   'P 1'
#
loop_
_entity.id
_entity.type
_entity.pdbx_description
1 polymer ?
#
loop_
_entity_poly.entity_id
_entity_poly.type
_entity_poly.pdbx_seq_one_letter_code
_entity_poly.pdbx_strand_id
1 'polypeptide(L)'
;MNFSKRIIRWQKLNGRNNLPWQTNDPYKVWVSEIMLQQTQVSTVIPYYENFIQSFPDVLTLSKSDLDEVLNNWAGLGFYRRARNLHQTSKIIANKYNQVFPDNYDDLVDLPGIGESTAGAILALAFNKAGTILDGNVKRVVSRYLNVENNPSELKKTIKPFLYENSPEDNYRRFGQGMMDLGSLTCIKDKPKCNKCPIQENCLSFKKQSFIKTKKNATAKTQESFSWFIYQKNNKVMLCKNPDEGIWPNLWVFPKRELFRTRQNVNELPSFKHSLSHKDFHISPRIINIPNDMETSEEKTIWIEKNKIAKLGAPKPVLDIVKKF
;
A
#
# COMPACT_ATOMS: atom_id res chain seq x y z
N MET A 1 -32.64 2.59 17.31
CA MET A 1 -31.39 3.31 16.99
C MET A 1 -31.05 2.96 15.55
N ASN A 2 -30.81 3.95 14.68
CA ASN A 2 -30.50 3.74 13.26
C ASN A 2 -29.11 3.10 13.06
N PHE A 3 -28.81 2.68 11.84
CA PHE A 3 -27.58 1.95 11.47
C PHE A 3 -26.31 2.70 11.88
N SER A 4 -26.17 3.97 11.46
CA SER A 4 -24.98 4.77 11.73
C SER A 4 -24.76 5.03 13.24
N LYS A 5 -25.81 5.32 14.00
CA LYS A 5 -25.70 5.54 15.45
C LYS A 5 -25.23 4.28 16.20
N ARG A 6 -25.63 3.08 15.75
CA ARG A 6 -25.14 1.79 16.32
C ARG A 6 -23.64 1.61 16.05
N ILE A 7 -23.18 1.91 14.85
CA ILE A 7 -21.76 1.83 14.46
C ILE A 7 -20.91 2.82 15.24
N ILE A 8 -21.33 4.08 15.32
CA ILE A 8 -20.63 5.15 16.05
C ILE A 8 -20.47 4.80 17.52
N ARG A 9 -21.55 4.35 18.17
CA ARG A 9 -21.52 3.93 19.59
C ARG A 9 -20.58 2.74 19.79
N TRP A 10 -20.65 1.73 18.93
CA TRP A 10 -19.80 0.55 19.02
C TRP A 10 -18.32 0.91 18.81
N GLN A 11 -18.00 1.75 17.84
CA GLN A 11 -16.64 2.16 17.55
C GLN A 11 -16.01 2.89 18.74
N LYS A 12 -16.76 3.74 19.42
CA LYS A 12 -16.29 4.45 20.60
C LYS A 12 -15.79 3.50 21.69
N LEU A 13 -16.44 2.36 21.87
CA LEU A 13 -16.18 1.42 22.96
C LEU A 13 -15.25 0.25 22.55
N ASN A 14 -15.31 -0.18 21.29
CA ASN A 14 -14.69 -1.43 20.83
C ASN A 14 -13.76 -1.23 19.62
N GLY A 15 -13.75 -0.06 19.00
CA GLY A 15 -12.94 0.24 17.84
C GLY A 15 -11.49 0.55 18.21
N ARG A 16 -10.65 0.64 17.19
CA ARG A 16 -9.26 1.09 17.33
C ARG A 16 -9.24 2.61 17.48
N ASN A 17 -8.84 3.10 18.65
CA ASN A 17 -8.82 4.54 18.97
C ASN A 17 -7.40 5.10 19.16
N ASN A 18 -6.35 4.28 18.91
CA ASN A 18 -4.95 4.63 19.19
C ASN A 18 -4.06 4.41 17.95
N LEU A 19 -4.61 4.57 16.74
CA LEU A 19 -3.79 4.47 15.53
C LEU A 19 -3.05 5.80 15.30
N PRO A 20 -1.76 5.79 14.90
CA PRO A 20 -0.94 7.00 14.82
C PRO A 20 -1.45 8.03 13.80
N TRP A 21 -2.29 7.61 12.86
CA TRP A 21 -2.90 8.48 11.84
C TRP A 21 -4.31 8.97 12.18
N GLN A 22 -4.81 8.70 13.39
CA GLN A 22 -6.11 9.23 13.85
C GLN A 22 -5.99 10.69 14.27
N THR A 23 -5.98 11.57 13.30
CA THR A 23 -5.78 13.01 13.41
C THR A 23 -6.74 13.77 12.49
N ASN A 24 -6.77 15.11 12.61
CA ASN A 24 -7.49 16.01 11.71
C ASN A 24 -6.62 16.50 10.55
N ASP A 25 -5.33 16.15 10.54
CA ASP A 25 -4.39 16.53 9.50
C ASP A 25 -4.63 15.70 8.23
N PRO A 26 -5.09 16.31 7.12
CA PRO A 26 -5.44 15.58 5.90
C PRO A 26 -4.20 14.96 5.23
N TYR A 27 -3.02 15.55 5.37
CA TYR A 27 -1.78 14.96 4.88
C TYR A 27 -1.50 13.62 5.57
N LYS A 28 -1.56 13.60 6.90
CA LYS A 28 -1.29 12.40 7.70
C LYS A 28 -2.32 11.30 7.47
N VAL A 29 -3.58 11.66 7.37
CA VAL A 29 -4.65 10.72 7.01
C VAL A 29 -4.43 10.16 5.62
N TRP A 30 -4.15 10.99 4.61
CA TRP A 30 -3.91 10.57 3.25
C TRP A 30 -2.72 9.59 3.13
N VAL A 31 -1.58 9.91 3.76
CA VAL A 31 -0.41 9.01 3.78
C VAL A 31 -0.79 7.63 4.32
N SER A 32 -1.53 7.58 5.43
CA SER A 32 -1.96 6.31 6.02
C SER A 32 -2.91 5.53 5.10
N GLU A 33 -3.87 6.20 4.47
CA GLU A 33 -4.83 5.57 3.57
C GLU A 33 -4.14 4.96 2.34
N ILE A 34 -3.14 5.64 1.80
CA ILE A 34 -2.33 5.08 0.69
C ILE A 34 -1.48 3.89 1.18
N MET A 35 -0.88 3.95 2.36
CA MET A 35 -0.11 2.82 2.93
C MET A 35 -0.98 1.60 3.25
N LEU A 36 -2.21 1.82 3.69
CA LEU A 36 -3.16 0.77 4.05
C LEU A 36 -3.77 0.05 2.83
N GLN A 37 -3.65 0.59 1.61
CA GLN A 37 -4.10 -0.11 0.41
C GLN A 37 -3.40 -1.48 0.29
N GLN A 38 -4.17 -2.57 0.45
CA GLN A 38 -3.71 -3.96 0.40
C GLN A 38 -2.61 -4.34 1.42
N THR A 39 -2.45 -3.55 2.50
CA THR A 39 -1.45 -3.79 3.55
C THR A 39 -2.15 -3.81 4.91
N GLN A 40 -1.70 -4.68 5.81
CA GLN A 40 -2.27 -4.80 7.16
C GLN A 40 -1.81 -3.65 8.06
N VAL A 41 -2.69 -3.23 8.99
CA VAL A 41 -2.43 -2.14 9.96
C VAL A 41 -1.13 -2.34 10.74
N SER A 42 -0.90 -3.55 11.29
CA SER A 42 0.31 -3.86 12.05
C SER A 42 1.60 -3.70 11.25
N THR A 43 1.53 -3.95 9.94
CA THR A 43 2.66 -3.73 9.03
C THR A 43 2.85 -2.23 8.74
N VAL A 44 1.76 -1.48 8.60
CA VAL A 44 1.82 -0.05 8.22
C VAL A 44 2.35 0.84 9.34
N ILE A 45 2.04 0.55 10.60
CA ILE A 45 2.40 1.42 11.74
C ILE A 45 3.88 1.85 11.70
N PRO A 46 4.88 0.96 11.72
CA PRO A 46 6.29 1.38 11.75
C PRO A 46 6.71 2.11 10.46
N TYR A 47 6.15 1.77 9.31
CA TYR A 47 6.43 2.49 8.06
C TYR A 47 5.86 3.91 8.07
N TYR A 48 4.65 4.07 8.58
CA TYR A 48 3.99 5.35 8.70
C TYR A 48 4.76 6.30 9.63
N GLU A 49 5.16 5.82 10.80
CA GLU A 49 5.91 6.62 11.79
C GLU A 49 7.25 7.09 11.20
N ASN A 50 8.01 6.22 10.57
CA ASN A 50 9.25 6.56 9.89
C ASN A 50 9.03 7.53 8.73
N PHE A 51 7.97 7.33 7.95
CA PHE A 51 7.66 8.19 6.81
C PHE A 51 7.27 9.61 7.24
N ILE A 52 6.43 9.74 8.26
CA ILE A 52 6.03 11.06 8.80
C ILE A 52 7.21 11.76 9.49
N GLN A 53 8.14 11.01 10.07
CA GLN A 53 9.37 11.58 10.61
C GLN A 53 10.26 12.16 9.50
N SER A 54 10.39 11.46 8.37
CA SER A 54 11.18 11.92 7.22
C SER A 54 10.48 13.03 6.43
N PHE A 55 9.16 12.95 6.30
CA PHE A 55 8.32 13.87 5.53
C PHE A 55 7.13 14.33 6.39
N PRO A 56 7.35 15.31 7.27
CA PRO A 56 6.33 15.74 8.26
C PRO A 56 5.12 16.42 7.63
N ASP A 57 5.26 16.96 6.43
CA ASP A 57 4.23 17.69 5.69
C ASP A 57 4.33 17.47 4.17
N VAL A 58 3.31 17.95 3.46
CA VAL A 58 3.20 17.80 2.01
C VAL A 58 4.28 18.55 1.24
N LEU A 59 4.77 19.68 1.78
CA LEU A 59 5.81 20.49 1.15
C LEU A 59 7.16 19.77 1.19
N THR A 60 7.54 19.24 2.35
CA THR A 60 8.75 18.45 2.52
C THR A 60 8.74 17.24 1.59
N LEU A 61 7.61 16.50 1.54
CA LEU A 61 7.45 15.37 0.63
C LEU A 61 7.56 15.79 -0.85
N SER A 62 6.97 16.93 -1.23
CA SER A 62 6.98 17.41 -2.62
C SER A 62 8.36 17.80 -3.13
N LYS A 63 9.23 18.26 -2.24
CA LYS A 63 10.61 18.70 -2.54
C LYS A 63 11.63 17.58 -2.47
N SER A 64 11.28 16.43 -1.91
CA SER A 64 12.19 15.28 -1.78
C SER A 64 12.47 14.62 -3.14
N ASP A 65 13.58 13.89 -3.21
CA ASP A 65 13.85 13.03 -4.35
C ASP A 65 12.97 11.77 -4.30
N LEU A 66 12.58 11.28 -5.49
CA LEU A 66 11.80 10.06 -5.60
C LEU A 66 12.52 8.85 -4.96
N ASP A 67 13.85 8.78 -5.09
CA ASP A 67 14.63 7.68 -4.51
C ASP A 67 14.55 7.69 -2.97
N GLU A 68 14.50 8.87 -2.33
CA GLU A 68 14.32 9.00 -0.89
C GLU A 68 12.92 8.52 -0.45
N VAL A 69 11.87 8.88 -1.21
CA VAL A 69 10.50 8.41 -0.96
C VAL A 69 10.41 6.88 -1.11
N LEU A 70 10.99 6.33 -2.19
CA LEU A 70 11.00 4.89 -2.43
C LEU A 70 11.82 4.12 -1.38
N ASN A 71 12.89 4.72 -0.84
CA ASN A 71 13.65 4.16 0.26
C ASN A 71 12.80 4.04 1.54
N ASN A 72 12.10 5.11 1.94
CA ASN A 72 11.20 5.10 3.10
C ASN A 72 10.00 4.14 2.91
N TRP A 73 9.74 3.71 1.67
CA TRP A 73 8.69 2.75 1.31
C TRP A 73 9.21 1.31 1.18
N ALA A 74 10.53 1.10 1.22
CA ALA A 74 11.15 -0.18 0.92
C ALA A 74 10.69 -1.30 1.87
N GLY A 75 10.12 -2.37 1.30
CA GLY A 75 9.55 -3.49 2.04
C GLY A 75 8.02 -3.45 2.19
N LEU A 76 7.37 -2.29 2.07
CA LEU A 76 5.91 -2.18 2.12
C LEU A 76 5.22 -2.74 0.86
N GLY A 77 5.95 -2.79 -0.26
CA GLY A 77 5.45 -3.28 -1.55
C GLY A 77 4.55 -2.30 -2.30
N PHE A 78 4.08 -2.70 -3.49
CA PHE A 78 3.22 -1.87 -4.32
C PHE A 78 3.76 -0.44 -4.53
N TYR A 79 5.00 -0.32 -4.95
CA TYR A 79 5.74 0.95 -5.08
C TYR A 79 5.07 2.01 -5.96
N ARG A 80 4.11 1.62 -6.83
CA ARG A 80 3.27 2.57 -7.55
C ARG A 80 2.53 3.53 -6.61
N ARG A 81 2.15 3.06 -5.42
CA ARG A 81 1.51 3.90 -4.40
C ARG A 81 2.44 5.02 -3.94
N ALA A 82 3.71 4.70 -3.66
CA ALA A 82 4.72 5.69 -3.26
C ALA A 82 4.98 6.72 -4.38
N ARG A 83 5.04 6.28 -5.64
CA ARG A 83 5.20 7.20 -6.78
C ARG A 83 4.00 8.14 -6.93
N ASN A 84 2.80 7.58 -6.88
CA ASN A 84 1.58 8.39 -6.94
C ASN A 84 1.50 9.37 -5.76
N LEU A 85 1.87 8.92 -4.56
CA LEU A 85 1.92 9.77 -3.37
C LEU A 85 2.91 10.93 -3.55
N HIS A 86 4.11 10.69 -4.07
CA HIS A 86 5.06 11.73 -4.38
C HIS A 86 4.57 12.68 -5.50
N GLN A 87 3.98 12.15 -6.57
CA GLN A 87 3.39 12.97 -7.63
C GLN A 87 2.25 13.86 -7.11
N THR A 88 1.35 13.30 -6.32
CA THR A 88 0.24 14.02 -5.71
C THR A 88 0.72 15.09 -4.74
N SER A 89 1.78 14.86 -3.96
CA SER A 89 2.35 15.90 -3.10
C SER A 89 2.81 17.13 -3.87
N LYS A 90 3.41 16.93 -5.06
CA LYS A 90 3.80 18.02 -5.97
C LYS A 90 2.61 18.79 -6.50
N ILE A 91 1.52 18.09 -6.86
CA ILE A 91 0.28 18.73 -7.32
C ILE A 91 -0.33 19.55 -6.18
N ILE A 92 -0.40 19.00 -4.97
CA ILE A 92 -0.96 19.73 -3.81
C ILE A 92 -0.10 20.94 -3.47
N ALA A 93 1.21 20.80 -3.49
CA ALA A 93 2.12 21.92 -3.20
C ALA A 93 1.98 23.05 -4.23
N ASN A 94 1.86 22.74 -5.52
CA ASN A 94 1.89 23.72 -6.60
C ASN A 94 0.50 24.26 -6.99
N LYS A 95 -0.50 23.36 -7.14
CA LYS A 95 -1.85 23.74 -7.60
C LYS A 95 -2.74 24.22 -6.45
N TYR A 96 -2.58 23.62 -5.28
CA TYR A 96 -3.44 23.86 -4.11
C TYR A 96 -2.74 24.63 -2.99
N ASN A 97 -1.59 25.28 -3.25
CA ASN A 97 -0.84 26.07 -2.26
C ASN A 97 -0.61 25.32 -0.93
N GLN A 98 -0.27 24.03 -0.99
CA GLN A 98 -0.05 23.13 0.15
C GLN A 98 -1.31 22.82 0.98
N VAL A 99 -2.48 23.27 0.58
CA VAL A 99 -3.75 22.97 1.24
C VAL A 99 -4.41 21.78 0.57
N PHE A 100 -4.76 20.76 1.34
CA PHE A 100 -5.49 19.61 0.81
C PHE A 100 -6.90 20.02 0.39
N PRO A 101 -7.35 19.63 -0.82
CA PRO A 101 -8.74 19.84 -1.22
C PRO A 101 -9.68 19.08 -0.28
N ASP A 102 -10.79 19.70 0.06
CA ASP A 102 -11.79 19.20 0.99
C ASP A 102 -13.12 18.87 0.32
N ASN A 103 -13.07 18.62 -0.99
CA ASN A 103 -14.19 18.19 -1.83
C ASN A 103 -13.83 16.93 -2.62
N TYR A 104 -14.85 16.19 -3.04
CA TYR A 104 -14.70 14.88 -3.65
C TYR A 104 -14.04 14.95 -5.03
N ASP A 105 -14.45 15.85 -5.86
CA ASP A 105 -14.03 15.91 -7.27
C ASP A 105 -12.53 16.25 -7.39
N ASP A 106 -12.05 17.25 -6.68
CA ASP A 106 -10.63 17.58 -6.63
C ASP A 106 -9.78 16.42 -6.06
N LEU A 107 -10.30 15.69 -5.05
CA LEU A 107 -9.57 14.57 -4.46
C LEU A 107 -9.42 13.39 -5.42
N VAL A 108 -10.46 13.01 -6.16
CA VAL A 108 -10.40 11.85 -7.07
C VAL A 108 -9.56 12.12 -8.31
N ASP A 109 -9.34 13.38 -8.67
CA ASP A 109 -8.45 13.78 -9.77
C ASP A 109 -6.96 13.63 -9.42
N LEU A 110 -6.63 13.45 -8.14
CA LEU A 110 -5.24 13.29 -7.70
C LEU A 110 -4.73 11.86 -7.94
N PRO A 111 -3.50 11.68 -8.45
CA PRO A 111 -2.91 10.39 -8.72
C PRO A 111 -2.91 9.45 -7.50
N GLY A 112 -3.49 8.26 -7.66
CA GLY A 112 -3.55 7.24 -6.59
C GLY A 112 -4.68 7.44 -5.58
N ILE A 113 -5.49 8.47 -5.70
CA ILE A 113 -6.69 8.71 -4.91
C ILE A 113 -7.91 8.28 -5.71
N GLY A 114 -8.44 7.10 -5.42
CA GLY A 114 -9.71 6.63 -5.98
C GLY A 114 -10.90 7.01 -5.08
N GLU A 115 -12.13 6.69 -5.52
CA GLU A 115 -13.38 6.97 -4.81
C GLU A 115 -13.32 6.63 -3.31
N SER A 116 -12.83 5.45 -2.95
CA SER A 116 -12.78 5.02 -1.54
C SER A 116 -11.78 5.82 -0.72
N THR A 117 -10.62 6.17 -1.30
CA THR A 117 -9.59 6.97 -0.62
C THR A 117 -10.06 8.42 -0.46
N ALA A 118 -10.70 9.01 -1.48
CA ALA A 118 -11.29 10.34 -1.39
C ALA A 118 -12.37 10.38 -0.28
N GLY A 119 -13.28 9.38 -0.27
CA GLY A 119 -14.27 9.24 0.79
C GLY A 119 -13.65 9.09 2.19
N ALA A 120 -12.54 8.36 2.31
CA ALA A 120 -11.82 8.21 3.57
C ALA A 120 -11.19 9.54 4.04
N ILE A 121 -10.53 10.28 3.14
CA ILE A 121 -9.95 11.59 3.46
C ILE A 121 -11.06 12.56 3.92
N LEU A 122 -12.17 12.65 3.19
CA LEU A 122 -13.30 13.50 3.57
C LEU A 122 -13.87 13.14 4.95
N ALA A 123 -14.12 11.85 5.20
CA ALA A 123 -14.69 11.40 6.47
C ALA A 123 -13.69 11.52 7.63
N LEU A 124 -12.46 11.05 7.44
CA LEU A 124 -11.50 10.90 8.54
C LEU A 124 -10.76 12.21 8.86
N ALA A 125 -10.36 12.99 7.84
CA ALA A 125 -9.66 14.25 8.08
C ALA A 125 -10.61 15.42 8.28
N PHE A 126 -11.56 15.59 7.36
CA PHE A 126 -12.44 16.76 7.35
C PHE A 126 -13.76 16.58 8.11
N ASN A 127 -14.07 15.37 8.55
CA ASN A 127 -15.36 15.02 9.16
C ASN A 127 -16.57 15.40 8.27
N LYS A 128 -16.40 15.27 6.94
CA LYS A 128 -17.41 15.53 5.91
C LYS A 128 -18.01 14.22 5.40
N ALA A 129 -19.15 14.33 4.73
CA ALA A 129 -19.73 13.18 4.04
C ALA A 129 -18.75 12.57 3.05
N GLY A 130 -18.42 11.30 3.26
CA GLY A 130 -17.50 10.55 2.43
C GLY A 130 -17.75 9.05 2.53
N THR A 131 -17.97 8.39 1.40
CA THR A 131 -18.27 6.95 1.37
C THR A 131 -16.99 6.14 1.26
N ILE A 132 -16.64 5.44 2.34
CA ILE A 132 -15.50 4.52 2.36
C ILE A 132 -15.96 3.17 1.81
N LEU A 133 -15.28 2.68 0.76
CA LEU A 133 -15.63 1.43 0.06
C LEU A 133 -14.44 0.47 0.04
N ASP A 134 -13.77 0.29 1.16
CA ASP A 134 -12.72 -0.70 1.30
C ASP A 134 -13.27 -2.14 1.34
N GLY A 135 -12.39 -3.13 1.32
CA GLY A 135 -12.78 -4.54 1.37
C GLY A 135 -13.51 -4.95 2.65
N ASN A 136 -13.27 -4.26 3.76
CA ASN A 136 -13.95 -4.49 5.05
C ASN A 136 -15.36 -3.96 5.01
N VAL A 137 -15.54 -2.72 4.60
CA VAL A 137 -16.85 -2.06 4.50
C VAL A 137 -17.74 -2.79 3.50
N LYS A 138 -17.23 -3.12 2.31
CA LYS A 138 -17.95 -3.92 1.31
C LYS A 138 -18.46 -5.23 1.89
N ARG A 139 -17.61 -5.96 2.62
CA ARG A 139 -17.99 -7.23 3.26
C ARG A 139 -19.07 -7.06 4.33
N VAL A 140 -18.96 -6.03 5.17
CA VAL A 140 -19.94 -5.73 6.21
C VAL A 140 -21.31 -5.48 5.60
N VAL A 141 -21.38 -4.57 4.62
CA VAL A 141 -22.65 -4.18 4.00
C VAL A 141 -23.24 -5.32 3.16
N SER A 142 -22.42 -6.03 2.38
CA SER A 142 -22.88 -7.21 1.62
C SER A 142 -23.54 -8.23 2.52
N ARG A 143 -22.95 -8.52 3.69
CA ARG A 143 -23.53 -9.46 4.68
C ARG A 143 -24.77 -8.87 5.36
N TYR A 144 -24.75 -7.59 5.68
CA TYR A 144 -25.89 -6.94 6.30
C TYR A 144 -27.12 -7.01 5.40
N LEU A 145 -26.97 -6.75 4.11
CA LEU A 145 -28.02 -6.80 3.09
C LEU A 145 -28.22 -8.19 2.47
N ASN A 146 -27.36 -9.14 2.75
CA ASN A 146 -27.33 -10.48 2.15
C ASN A 146 -27.27 -10.44 0.61
N VAL A 147 -26.41 -9.56 0.06
CA VAL A 147 -26.14 -9.44 -1.38
C VAL A 147 -24.71 -9.83 -1.71
N GLU A 148 -24.43 -10.17 -2.96
CA GLU A 148 -23.08 -10.50 -3.39
C GLU A 148 -22.15 -9.28 -3.38
N ASN A 149 -20.87 -9.51 -3.07
CA ASN A 149 -19.86 -8.48 -3.16
C ASN A 149 -19.24 -8.49 -4.57
N ASN A 150 -19.99 -8.05 -5.54
CA ASN A 150 -19.58 -7.92 -6.94
C ASN A 150 -19.77 -6.48 -7.45
N PRO A 151 -19.21 -6.09 -8.61
CA PRO A 151 -19.32 -4.72 -9.15
C PRO A 151 -20.76 -4.24 -9.38
N SER A 152 -21.68 -5.12 -9.77
CA SER A 152 -23.08 -4.78 -10.00
C SER A 152 -23.75 -4.38 -8.69
N GLU A 153 -23.67 -5.25 -7.67
CA GLU A 153 -24.27 -5.01 -6.36
C GLU A 153 -23.58 -3.84 -5.63
N LEU A 154 -22.28 -3.64 -5.84
CA LEU A 154 -21.57 -2.49 -5.30
C LEU A 154 -22.23 -1.18 -5.76
N LYS A 155 -22.53 -1.07 -7.06
CA LYS A 155 -23.12 0.13 -7.65
C LYS A 155 -24.62 0.27 -7.32
N LYS A 156 -25.39 -0.83 -7.39
CA LYS A 156 -26.85 -0.80 -7.27
C LYS A 156 -27.36 -0.77 -5.83
N THR A 157 -26.63 -1.40 -4.92
CA THR A 157 -27.17 -1.71 -3.57
C THR A 157 -26.24 -1.23 -2.46
N ILE A 158 -24.94 -1.55 -2.51
CA ILE A 158 -24.02 -1.31 -1.39
C ILE A 158 -23.71 0.20 -1.24
N LYS A 159 -23.37 0.88 -2.33
CA LYS A 159 -23.02 2.31 -2.33
C LYS A 159 -24.23 3.19 -1.99
N PRO A 160 -25.43 2.99 -2.59
CA PRO A 160 -26.65 3.70 -2.17
C PRO A 160 -26.99 3.49 -0.70
N PHE A 161 -26.95 2.24 -0.22
CA PHE A 161 -27.21 1.93 1.19
C PHE A 161 -26.29 2.72 2.14
N LEU A 162 -25.00 2.78 1.86
CA LEU A 162 -24.04 3.54 2.68
C LEU A 162 -24.33 5.03 2.67
N TYR A 163 -24.74 5.57 1.52
CA TYR A 163 -25.11 6.97 1.39
C TYR A 163 -26.36 7.31 2.21
N GLU A 164 -27.44 6.54 2.05
CA GLU A 164 -28.71 6.72 2.76
C GLU A 164 -28.60 6.52 4.28
N ASN A 165 -27.68 5.66 4.71
CA ASN A 165 -27.47 5.35 6.12
C ASN A 165 -26.23 6.06 6.70
N SER A 166 -25.68 7.04 5.99
CA SER A 166 -24.65 7.93 6.50
C SER A 166 -25.21 8.76 7.67
N PRO A 167 -24.39 9.10 8.68
CA PRO A 167 -24.83 9.99 9.74
C PRO A 167 -24.95 11.42 9.23
N GLU A 168 -25.68 12.27 9.98
CA GLU A 168 -25.74 13.71 9.72
C GLU A 168 -24.45 14.42 10.20
N ASP A 169 -23.79 13.83 11.21
CA ASP A 169 -22.51 14.30 11.79
C ASP A 169 -21.63 13.08 12.17
N ASN A 170 -20.44 13.33 12.70
CA ASN A 170 -19.51 12.26 13.13
C ASN A 170 -19.11 11.27 12.02
N TYR A 171 -18.93 11.76 10.80
CA TYR A 171 -18.50 10.96 9.65
C TYR A 171 -17.18 10.23 9.91
N ARG A 172 -16.23 10.89 10.60
CA ARG A 172 -14.95 10.29 11.00
C ARG A 172 -15.15 9.02 11.81
N ARG A 173 -15.96 9.09 12.86
CA ARG A 173 -16.21 7.94 13.73
C ARG A 173 -17.02 6.86 13.05
N PHE A 174 -17.95 7.24 12.21
CA PHE A 174 -18.71 6.29 11.40
C PHE A 174 -17.81 5.55 10.39
N GLY A 175 -17.00 6.27 9.62
CA GLY A 175 -16.06 5.69 8.65
C GLY A 175 -15.05 4.75 9.32
N GLN A 176 -14.40 5.18 10.40
CA GLN A 176 -13.52 4.33 11.20
C GLN A 176 -14.26 3.11 11.75
N GLY A 177 -15.48 3.30 12.24
CA GLY A 177 -16.32 2.23 12.80
C GLY A 177 -16.70 1.16 11.79
N MET A 178 -16.99 1.55 10.56
CA MET A 178 -17.30 0.60 9.48
C MET A 178 -16.06 -0.26 9.12
N MET A 179 -14.89 0.35 9.02
CA MET A 179 -13.63 -0.37 8.78
C MET A 179 -13.26 -1.29 9.95
N ASP A 180 -13.40 -0.80 11.18
CA ASP A 180 -13.12 -1.57 12.40
C ASP A 180 -14.07 -2.74 12.56
N LEU A 181 -15.36 -2.54 12.32
CA LEU A 181 -16.35 -3.62 12.38
C LEU A 181 -15.98 -4.75 11.41
N GLY A 182 -15.55 -4.41 10.20
CA GLY A 182 -15.08 -5.38 9.22
C GLY A 182 -13.81 -6.12 9.66
N SER A 183 -12.86 -5.42 10.25
CA SER A 183 -11.56 -5.99 10.62
C SER A 183 -11.56 -6.74 11.96
N LEU A 184 -12.41 -6.37 12.92
CA LEU A 184 -12.40 -6.91 14.29
C LEU A 184 -13.52 -7.89 14.58
N THR A 185 -14.69 -7.67 13.96
CA THR A 185 -15.94 -8.40 14.29
C THR A 185 -16.50 -9.16 13.09
N CYS A 186 -16.86 -8.47 12.01
CA CYS A 186 -17.35 -9.08 10.77
C CYS A 186 -16.21 -9.59 9.90
N ILE A 187 -15.28 -10.35 10.49
CA ILE A 187 -14.09 -10.89 9.83
C ILE A 187 -14.46 -11.86 8.71
N LYS A 188 -13.50 -12.12 7.81
CA LYS A 188 -13.75 -12.91 6.59
C LYS A 188 -14.25 -14.31 6.91
N ASP A 189 -13.50 -15.02 7.73
CA ASP A 189 -13.80 -16.38 8.16
C ASP A 189 -14.26 -16.34 9.62
N LYS A 190 -15.34 -17.04 9.96
CA LYS A 190 -15.93 -17.12 11.33
C LYS A 190 -16.23 -15.73 11.96
N PRO A 191 -17.16 -14.93 11.40
CA PRO A 191 -17.51 -13.63 11.96
C PRO A 191 -18.07 -13.76 13.38
N LYS A 192 -17.71 -12.81 14.24
CA LYS A 192 -18.10 -12.77 15.66
C LYS A 192 -19.48 -12.09 15.82
N CYS A 193 -20.53 -12.69 15.27
CA CYS A 193 -21.85 -12.07 15.17
C CYS A 193 -22.46 -11.68 16.53
N ASN A 194 -22.21 -12.45 17.58
CA ASN A 194 -22.64 -12.13 18.94
C ASN A 194 -22.08 -10.84 19.55
N LYS A 195 -21.01 -10.28 18.94
CA LYS A 195 -20.41 -8.98 19.32
C LYS A 195 -20.74 -7.87 18.32
N CYS A 196 -21.58 -8.16 17.31
CA CYS A 196 -21.84 -7.23 16.22
C CYS A 196 -22.98 -6.24 16.59
N PRO A 197 -22.76 -4.92 16.53
CA PRO A 197 -23.75 -3.92 16.89
C PRO A 197 -24.98 -3.88 15.97
N ILE A 198 -24.86 -4.47 14.77
CA ILE A 198 -25.91 -4.48 13.74
C ILE A 198 -26.46 -5.88 13.48
N GLN A 199 -26.17 -6.85 14.35
CA GLN A 199 -26.60 -8.26 14.23
C GLN A 199 -28.10 -8.40 14.02
N GLU A 200 -28.89 -7.68 14.83
CA GLU A 200 -30.35 -7.76 14.88
C GLU A 200 -31.03 -7.60 13.51
N ASN A 201 -30.50 -6.70 12.68
CA ASN A 201 -31.03 -6.40 11.35
C ASN A 201 -30.18 -6.99 10.20
N CYS A 202 -29.16 -7.79 10.54
CA CYS A 202 -28.30 -8.41 9.55
C CYS A 202 -29.00 -9.58 8.85
N LEU A 203 -29.27 -9.45 7.55
CA LEU A 203 -29.98 -10.47 6.78
C LEU A 203 -29.18 -11.76 6.62
N SER A 204 -27.84 -11.70 6.45
CA SER A 204 -27.02 -12.91 6.39
C SER A 204 -27.04 -13.68 7.72
N PHE A 205 -27.09 -12.99 8.86
CA PHE A 205 -27.20 -13.63 10.16
C PHE A 205 -28.58 -14.29 10.34
N LYS A 206 -29.66 -13.59 9.99
CA LYS A 206 -31.05 -14.14 10.07
C LYS A 206 -31.22 -15.37 9.18
N LYS A 207 -30.64 -15.35 7.97
CA LYS A 207 -30.71 -16.45 7.01
C LYS A 207 -29.69 -17.57 7.27
N GLN A 208 -28.78 -17.40 8.26
CA GLN A 208 -27.64 -18.31 8.49
C GLN A 208 -26.82 -18.58 7.21
N SER A 209 -26.80 -17.61 6.30
CA SER A 209 -26.17 -17.70 4.98
C SER A 209 -25.17 -16.58 4.80
N PHE A 210 -23.90 -16.91 4.95
CA PHE A 210 -22.81 -15.95 4.65
C PHE A 210 -22.31 -16.18 3.21
N ILE A 211 -22.61 -15.24 2.34
CA ILE A 211 -22.16 -15.29 0.96
C ILE A 211 -20.64 -15.29 0.95
N LYS A 212 -20.06 -16.40 0.51
CA LYS A 212 -18.60 -16.54 0.35
C LYS A 212 -18.17 -15.79 -0.90
N THR A 213 -17.30 -14.79 -0.76
CA THR A 213 -16.61 -14.21 -1.91
C THR A 213 -15.74 -15.28 -2.56
N LYS A 214 -16.10 -15.73 -3.75
CA LYS A 214 -15.22 -16.60 -4.56
C LYS A 214 -13.94 -15.82 -4.84
N LYS A 215 -12.81 -16.29 -4.33
CA LYS A 215 -11.50 -15.88 -4.86
C LYS A 215 -11.30 -16.68 -6.15
N ASN A 216 -11.35 -16.02 -7.29
CA ASN A 216 -10.67 -16.54 -8.45
C ASN A 216 -9.17 -16.37 -8.17
N ALA A 217 -8.55 -17.44 -7.72
CA ALA A 217 -7.11 -17.49 -7.62
C ALA A 217 -6.56 -17.59 -9.06
N THR A 218 -6.20 -16.46 -9.63
CA THR A 218 -5.41 -16.46 -10.88
C THR A 218 -4.08 -17.13 -10.57
N ALA A 219 -3.73 -18.16 -11.33
CA ALA A 219 -2.43 -18.81 -11.24
C ALA A 219 -1.34 -17.75 -11.44
N LYS A 220 -0.34 -17.74 -10.55
CA LYS A 220 0.80 -16.85 -10.70
C LYS A 220 1.67 -17.31 -11.88
N THR A 221 2.12 -16.37 -12.68
CA THR A 221 3.15 -16.66 -13.69
C THR A 221 4.50 -16.85 -13.00
N GLN A 222 5.35 -17.72 -13.56
CA GLN A 222 6.70 -17.96 -13.08
C GLN A 222 7.72 -17.36 -14.05
N GLU A 223 8.76 -16.77 -13.49
CA GLU A 223 9.88 -16.22 -14.23
C GLU A 223 11.19 -16.54 -13.51
N SER A 224 12.19 -17.02 -14.27
CA SER A 224 13.52 -17.30 -13.75
C SER A 224 14.54 -16.41 -14.42
N PHE A 225 15.46 -15.86 -13.63
CA PHE A 225 16.57 -15.05 -14.13
C PHE A 225 17.74 -15.03 -13.17
N SER A 226 18.93 -14.68 -13.68
CA SER A 226 20.12 -14.45 -12.87
C SER A 226 20.26 -12.99 -12.50
N TRP A 227 20.79 -12.70 -11.31
CA TRP A 227 21.33 -11.41 -10.95
C TRP A 227 22.85 -11.46 -10.98
N PHE A 228 23.45 -10.54 -11.71
CA PHE A 228 24.90 -10.37 -11.82
C PHE A 228 25.33 -9.28 -10.84
N ILE A 229 25.98 -9.69 -9.74
CA ILE A 229 26.41 -8.83 -8.64
C ILE A 229 27.88 -8.48 -8.85
N TYR A 230 28.13 -7.42 -9.60
CA TYR A 230 29.48 -6.95 -9.85
C TYR A 230 30.02 -6.22 -8.62
N GLN A 231 31.26 -6.56 -8.22
CA GLN A 231 31.95 -5.97 -7.08
C GLN A 231 33.31 -5.44 -7.47
N LYS A 232 33.65 -4.24 -6.98
CA LYS A 232 35.01 -3.65 -6.97
C LYS A 232 35.13 -2.68 -5.79
N ASN A 233 36.31 -2.62 -5.15
CA ASN A 233 36.62 -1.64 -4.08
C ASN A 233 35.51 -1.49 -3.03
N ASN A 234 34.97 -2.58 -2.49
CA ASN A 234 33.87 -2.60 -1.52
C ASN A 234 32.57 -1.96 -2.03
N LYS A 235 32.44 -1.73 -3.35
CA LYS A 235 31.24 -1.24 -4.00
C LYS A 235 30.60 -2.35 -4.82
N VAL A 236 29.30 -2.23 -5.02
CA VAL A 236 28.52 -3.07 -5.93
C VAL A 236 27.85 -2.21 -6.98
N MET A 237 27.65 -2.80 -8.16
CA MET A 237 26.91 -2.14 -9.24
C MET A 237 25.43 -2.40 -9.10
N LEU A 238 24.62 -1.35 -9.22
CA LEU A 238 23.18 -1.42 -9.39
C LEU A 238 22.76 -0.70 -10.68
N CYS A 239 21.70 -1.19 -11.29
CA CYS A 239 21.03 -0.57 -12.43
C CYS A 239 19.65 -0.07 -11.99
N LYS A 240 19.23 1.10 -12.49
CA LYS A 240 17.89 1.62 -12.27
C LYS A 240 16.93 1.00 -13.28
N ASN A 241 15.88 0.35 -12.81
CA ASN A 241 14.83 -0.20 -13.68
C ASN A 241 14.09 0.94 -14.41
N PRO A 242 13.55 0.68 -15.62
CA PRO A 242 12.70 1.63 -16.33
C PRO A 242 11.40 1.93 -15.57
N ASP A 243 10.63 2.88 -16.08
CA ASP A 243 9.36 3.34 -15.46
C ASP A 243 8.26 2.29 -15.46
N GLU A 244 8.42 1.25 -16.27
CA GLU A 244 7.45 0.17 -16.47
C GLU A 244 7.99 -1.18 -16.01
N GLY A 245 7.10 -2.16 -15.92
CA GLY A 245 7.44 -3.54 -15.59
C GLY A 245 7.52 -3.82 -14.09
N ILE A 246 8.45 -4.70 -13.71
CA ILE A 246 8.63 -5.13 -12.32
C ILE A 246 9.62 -4.21 -11.61
N TRP A 247 9.23 -3.74 -10.42
CA TRP A 247 10.04 -2.80 -9.61
C TRP A 247 10.46 -1.53 -10.39
N PRO A 248 9.51 -0.81 -11.03
CA PRO A 248 9.86 0.33 -11.86
C PRO A 248 10.49 1.44 -11.01
N ASN A 249 11.52 2.08 -11.58
CA ASN A 249 12.36 3.10 -10.93
C ASN A 249 13.14 2.64 -9.68
N LEU A 250 13.18 1.35 -9.39
CA LEU A 250 13.97 0.82 -8.28
C LEU A 250 15.36 0.39 -8.77
N TRP A 251 16.33 0.46 -7.85
CA TRP A 251 17.68 0.00 -8.05
C TRP A 251 17.78 -1.51 -7.84
N VAL A 252 18.23 -2.23 -8.85
CA VAL A 252 18.36 -3.70 -8.84
C VAL A 252 19.73 -4.13 -9.36
N PHE A 253 20.11 -5.38 -9.11
CA PHE A 253 21.27 -5.96 -9.80
C PHE A 253 20.99 -6.19 -11.29
N PRO A 254 21.98 -6.04 -12.18
CA PRO A 254 21.84 -6.38 -13.59
C PRO A 254 21.28 -7.79 -13.82
N LYS A 255 20.35 -7.91 -14.75
CA LYS A 255 19.79 -9.20 -15.18
C LYS A 255 20.50 -9.81 -16.38
N ARG A 256 21.40 -9.07 -16.99
CA ARG A 256 22.26 -9.50 -18.11
C ARG A 256 23.72 -9.34 -17.75
N GLU A 257 24.56 -10.13 -18.40
CA GLU A 257 26.01 -10.02 -18.24
C GLU A 257 26.49 -8.73 -18.92
N LEU A 258 27.12 -7.83 -18.14
CA LEU A 258 27.67 -6.56 -18.63
C LEU A 258 29.17 -6.62 -18.86
N PHE A 259 29.86 -7.54 -18.16
CA PHE A 259 31.31 -7.73 -18.28
C PHE A 259 31.60 -9.18 -18.65
N ARG A 260 32.33 -9.39 -19.72
CA ARG A 260 32.80 -10.74 -20.14
C ARG A 260 33.99 -11.17 -19.27
N THR A 261 33.71 -11.66 -18.09
CA THR A 261 34.76 -12.20 -17.21
C THR A 261 34.49 -13.67 -16.97
N ARG A 262 35.47 -14.52 -17.31
CA ARG A 262 35.42 -15.98 -17.06
C ARG A 262 35.98 -16.40 -15.71
N GLN A 263 36.55 -15.47 -14.92
CA GLN A 263 37.24 -15.75 -13.66
C GLN A 263 36.50 -15.15 -12.46
N ASN A 264 36.50 -15.87 -11.33
CA ASN A 264 35.98 -15.43 -10.03
C ASN A 264 34.46 -15.20 -9.94
N VAL A 265 33.66 -16.14 -10.48
CA VAL A 265 32.22 -16.15 -10.27
C VAL A 265 31.90 -17.00 -9.04
N ASN A 266 31.29 -16.40 -8.02
CA ASN A 266 30.77 -17.12 -6.85
C ASN A 266 29.24 -17.14 -6.93
N GLU A 267 28.65 -18.32 -7.01
CA GLU A 267 27.19 -18.50 -7.07
C GLU A 267 26.60 -18.55 -5.66
N LEU A 268 25.63 -17.69 -5.39
CA LEU A 268 24.85 -17.80 -4.16
C LEU A 268 23.64 -18.72 -4.37
N PRO A 269 23.10 -19.32 -3.30
CA PRO A 269 21.88 -20.13 -3.39
C PRO A 269 20.73 -19.38 -4.06
N SER A 270 20.13 -20.03 -5.05
CA SER A 270 18.92 -19.52 -5.70
C SER A 270 17.78 -19.44 -4.70
N PHE A 271 16.89 -18.46 -4.89
CA PHE A 271 15.75 -18.27 -3.99
C PHE A 271 14.50 -17.83 -4.75
N LYS A 272 13.35 -18.08 -4.13
CA LYS A 272 12.05 -17.67 -4.64
C LYS A 272 11.63 -16.33 -4.03
N HIS A 273 11.17 -15.40 -4.87
CA HIS A 273 10.51 -14.17 -4.45
C HIS A 273 9.13 -14.07 -5.07
N SER A 274 8.08 -13.94 -4.24
CA SER A 274 6.69 -13.96 -4.68
C SER A 274 6.06 -12.57 -4.64
N LEU A 275 5.49 -12.16 -5.76
CA LEU A 275 4.57 -11.03 -5.87
C LEU A 275 3.11 -11.52 -5.89
N SER A 276 2.15 -10.60 -5.95
CA SER A 276 0.72 -10.94 -6.00
C SER A 276 0.34 -11.77 -7.22
N HIS A 277 0.97 -11.53 -8.37
CA HIS A 277 0.64 -12.09 -9.68
C HIS A 277 1.78 -12.91 -10.32
N LYS A 278 2.99 -12.88 -9.74
CA LYS A 278 4.19 -13.50 -10.31
C LYS A 278 5.11 -14.06 -9.22
N ASP A 279 5.72 -15.20 -9.51
CA ASP A 279 6.76 -15.80 -8.70
C ASP A 279 8.09 -15.74 -9.47
N PHE A 280 9.13 -15.23 -8.83
CA PHE A 280 10.49 -15.18 -9.38
C PHE A 280 11.36 -16.27 -8.76
N HIS A 281 12.15 -16.95 -9.60
CA HIS A 281 13.27 -17.80 -9.21
C HIS A 281 14.54 -17.06 -9.59
N ILE A 282 15.27 -16.57 -8.60
CA ILE A 282 16.41 -15.68 -8.78
C ILE A 282 17.69 -16.43 -8.42
N SER A 283 18.67 -16.45 -9.34
CA SER A 283 19.98 -17.06 -9.17
C SER A 283 21.06 -15.98 -9.13
N PRO A 284 21.53 -15.58 -7.92
CA PRO A 284 22.53 -14.51 -7.81
C PRO A 284 23.93 -15.04 -8.06
N ARG A 285 24.73 -14.27 -8.81
CA ARG A 285 26.13 -14.55 -9.14
C ARG A 285 26.99 -13.36 -8.77
N ILE A 286 27.93 -13.53 -7.87
CA ILE A 286 28.90 -12.50 -7.47
C ILE A 286 30.08 -12.58 -8.40
N ILE A 287 30.46 -11.45 -8.98
CA ILE A 287 31.56 -11.32 -9.95
C ILE A 287 32.47 -10.20 -9.50
N ASN A 288 33.70 -10.55 -9.12
CA ASN A 288 34.74 -9.56 -8.83
C ASN A 288 35.35 -9.08 -10.14
N ILE A 289 35.36 -7.78 -10.38
CA ILE A 289 35.94 -7.17 -11.57
C ILE A 289 37.11 -6.26 -11.23
N PRO A 290 38.07 -6.09 -12.14
CA PRO A 290 39.16 -5.13 -11.99
C PRO A 290 38.67 -3.70 -11.76
N ASN A 291 39.47 -2.90 -11.05
CA ASN A 291 39.08 -1.53 -10.67
C ASN A 291 38.97 -0.57 -11.85
N ASP A 292 39.75 -0.81 -12.89
CA ASP A 292 39.82 -0.03 -14.13
C ASP A 292 38.69 -0.38 -15.12
N MET A 293 37.91 -1.41 -14.83
CA MET A 293 36.81 -1.83 -15.70
C MET A 293 35.62 -0.89 -15.55
N GLU A 294 35.21 -0.23 -16.62
CA GLU A 294 34.05 0.65 -16.70
C GLU A 294 32.93 0.03 -17.55
N THR A 295 31.72 0.48 -17.37
CA THR A 295 30.58 0.11 -18.19
C THR A 295 30.03 1.34 -18.90
N SER A 296 29.63 1.18 -20.15
CA SER A 296 28.87 2.17 -20.90
C SER A 296 27.37 2.12 -20.64
N GLU A 297 26.93 1.24 -19.75
CA GLU A 297 25.50 1.08 -19.45
C GLU A 297 24.94 2.32 -18.78
N GLU A 298 23.94 2.93 -19.40
CA GLU A 298 23.23 4.08 -18.84
C GLU A 298 22.46 3.69 -17.56
N LYS A 299 22.26 4.65 -16.66
CA LYS A 299 21.51 4.47 -15.40
C LYS A 299 22.09 3.39 -14.48
N THR A 300 23.41 3.27 -14.42
CA THR A 300 24.12 2.43 -13.45
C THR A 300 24.84 3.27 -12.41
N ILE A 301 25.00 2.71 -11.20
CA ILE A 301 25.81 3.31 -10.13
C ILE A 301 26.69 2.27 -9.47
N TRP A 302 27.87 2.71 -9.02
CA TRP A 302 28.73 1.97 -8.10
C TRP A 302 28.52 2.52 -6.68
N ILE A 303 27.98 1.69 -5.77
CA ILE A 303 27.62 2.11 -4.42
C ILE A 303 28.23 1.19 -3.37
N GLU A 304 28.65 1.74 -2.25
CA GLU A 304 29.05 0.97 -1.08
C GLU A 304 27.89 0.13 -0.54
N LYS A 305 28.15 -1.09 -0.14
CA LYS A 305 27.12 -2.05 0.32
C LYS A 305 26.24 -1.47 1.45
N ASN A 306 26.85 -0.76 2.39
CA ASN A 306 26.15 -0.15 3.53
C ASN A 306 25.24 1.03 3.14
N LYS A 307 25.44 1.61 1.96
CA LYS A 307 24.62 2.72 1.45
C LYS A 307 23.44 2.27 0.60
N ILE A 308 23.37 0.99 0.19
CA ILE A 308 22.27 0.47 -0.63
C ILE A 308 20.93 0.58 0.10
N ALA A 309 20.93 0.42 1.43
CA ALA A 309 19.74 0.60 2.24
C ALA A 309 19.14 2.02 2.18
N LYS A 310 19.90 3.01 1.68
CA LYS A 310 19.43 4.40 1.47
C LYS A 310 18.88 4.66 0.07
N LEU A 311 18.88 3.65 -0.81
CA LEU A 311 18.29 3.73 -2.14
C LEU A 311 16.91 3.09 -2.19
N GLY A 312 16.10 3.52 -3.14
CA GLY A 312 14.87 2.84 -3.51
C GLY A 312 15.17 1.48 -4.14
N ALA A 313 15.44 0.46 -3.33
CA ALA A 313 15.71 -0.91 -3.78
C ALA A 313 14.63 -1.88 -3.30
N PRO A 314 14.26 -2.93 -4.09
CA PRO A 314 13.27 -3.90 -3.65
C PRO A 314 13.87 -4.82 -2.57
N LYS A 315 13.00 -5.32 -1.70
CA LYS A 315 13.41 -6.18 -0.57
C LYS A 315 14.42 -7.29 -0.94
N PRO A 316 14.24 -8.07 -2.03
CA PRO A 316 15.21 -9.12 -2.35
C PRO A 316 16.62 -8.61 -2.67
N VAL A 317 16.78 -7.37 -3.16
CA VAL A 317 18.11 -6.74 -3.30
C VAL A 317 18.71 -6.47 -1.94
N LEU A 318 17.93 -5.87 -1.02
CA LEU A 318 18.36 -5.57 0.34
C LEU A 318 18.70 -6.85 1.13
N ASP A 319 17.95 -7.93 0.94
CA ASP A 319 18.16 -9.21 1.63
C ASP A 319 19.44 -9.93 1.12
N ILE A 320 19.75 -9.81 -0.18
CA ILE A 320 20.97 -10.40 -0.74
C ILE A 320 22.22 -9.66 -0.27
N VAL A 321 22.19 -8.34 -0.25
CA VAL A 321 23.35 -7.52 0.17
C VAL A 321 23.84 -7.88 1.58
N LYS A 322 22.97 -8.39 2.44
CA LYS A 322 23.31 -8.84 3.80
C LYS A 322 24.06 -10.16 3.84
N LYS A 323 24.16 -10.88 2.71
CA LYS A 323 24.72 -12.24 2.64
C LYS A 323 26.18 -12.27 2.17
N PHE A 324 26.75 -11.15 1.79
CA PHE A 324 28.13 -11.06 1.32
C PHE A 324 28.83 -9.74 1.66
#